data_08e6ff1a81120fbb4efc18e708fe9213
#
_entry.id   08e6ff1a81120fbb4efc18e708fe9213
#
_cell.length_a   1.000
_cell.length_b   1.000
_cell.length_c   1.000
_cell.angle_alpha   90.00
_cell.angle_beta   90.00
_cell.angle_gamma   90.00
#
_symmetry.space_group_name_H-M   'P 1'
#
loop_
_entity.id
_entity.type
_entity.pdbx_description
1 polymer ?
#
loop_
_entity_poly.entity_id
_entity_poly.type
_entity_poly.pdbx_seq_one_letter_code
_entity_poly.pdbx_strand_id
1 'polypeptide(L)'
;MAFRLSDNRCEEIKEIVVNTFEQLNIRCVPISGFEIALKLGATIVPYSSKSEETRRLMMIESEDGFTAKKNGIWHIFYNDDKNYGRINNTIIHESGHIILNHTEESELAEAEAKFFAKYAIAPPALIHELGLKNALEVYNRFDVSLEAAGYSFSYYCKWLTYGNKDYTNYEIRLLQLFKEAV
;
A
#
# COMPACT_ATOMS: atom_id res chain seq x y z
N MET A 1 5.20 -20.93 9.14
CA MET A 1 6.24 -20.08 8.49
C MET A 1 5.52 -19.02 7.70
N ALA A 2 5.99 -17.75 7.73
CA ALA A 2 5.38 -16.73 6.85
C ALA A 2 5.66 -17.10 5.39
N PHE A 3 4.65 -17.01 4.53
CA PHE A 3 4.78 -17.26 3.09
C PHE A 3 5.77 -16.25 2.48
N ARG A 4 6.74 -16.74 1.72
CA ARG A 4 7.72 -15.88 1.05
C ARG A 4 7.46 -15.85 -0.44
N LEU A 5 7.26 -14.65 -0.98
CA LEU A 5 7.16 -14.44 -2.42
C LEU A 5 8.50 -14.69 -3.11
N SER A 6 8.46 -15.17 -4.35
CA SER A 6 9.64 -15.23 -5.21
C SER A 6 10.08 -13.82 -5.61
N ASP A 7 11.37 -13.67 -5.92
CA ASP A 7 11.91 -12.38 -6.34
C ASP A 7 11.23 -11.88 -7.62
N ASN A 8 10.95 -12.77 -8.59
CA ASN A 8 10.21 -12.42 -9.81
C ASN A 8 8.81 -11.88 -9.49
N ARG A 9 8.09 -12.52 -8.55
CA ARG A 9 6.76 -12.04 -8.18
C ARG A 9 6.81 -10.69 -7.48
N CYS A 10 7.83 -10.46 -6.68
CA CYS A 10 8.07 -9.14 -6.08
C CYS A 10 8.29 -8.05 -7.17
N GLU A 11 9.08 -8.34 -8.21
CA GLU A 11 9.29 -7.40 -9.32
C GLU A 11 7.99 -7.13 -10.09
N GLU A 12 7.20 -8.16 -10.39
CA GLU A 12 5.89 -8.00 -11.03
C GLU A 12 4.97 -7.09 -10.20
N ILE A 13 4.88 -7.29 -8.88
CA ILE A 13 4.03 -6.47 -8.01
C ILE A 13 4.51 -5.02 -7.97
N LYS A 14 5.82 -4.75 -7.97
CA LYS A 14 6.36 -3.38 -8.05
C LYS A 14 5.91 -2.68 -9.32
N GLU A 15 6.00 -3.38 -10.46
CA GLU A 15 5.54 -2.84 -11.74
C GLU A 15 4.02 -2.61 -11.73
N ILE A 16 3.23 -3.51 -11.13
CA ILE A 16 1.78 -3.34 -10.96
C ILE A 16 1.48 -2.09 -10.12
N VAL A 17 2.22 -1.84 -9.04
CA VAL A 17 2.07 -0.61 -8.23
C VAL A 17 2.27 0.63 -9.09
N VAL A 18 3.35 0.69 -9.88
CA VAL A 18 3.63 1.85 -10.72
C VAL A 18 2.57 2.01 -11.81
N ASN A 19 2.15 0.92 -12.48
CA ASN A 19 1.05 0.93 -13.45
C ASN A 19 -0.24 1.46 -12.82
N THR A 20 -0.53 1.07 -11.58
CA THR A 20 -1.68 1.55 -10.82
C THR A 20 -1.58 3.05 -10.58
N PHE A 21 -0.43 3.56 -10.15
CA PHE A 21 -0.24 4.98 -9.92
C PHE A 21 -0.40 5.81 -11.20
N GLU A 22 0.10 5.31 -12.32
CA GLU A 22 -0.10 5.95 -13.63
C GLU A 22 -1.59 5.96 -14.03
N GLN A 23 -2.27 4.82 -13.98
CA GLN A 23 -3.68 4.69 -14.36
C GLN A 23 -4.60 5.55 -13.48
N LEU A 24 -4.33 5.58 -12.17
CA LEU A 24 -5.10 6.35 -11.21
C LEU A 24 -4.60 7.79 -11.05
N ASN A 25 -3.54 8.17 -11.74
CA ASN A 25 -2.93 9.49 -11.65
C ASN A 25 -2.58 9.88 -10.19
N ILE A 26 -1.90 8.97 -9.47
CA ILE A 26 -1.36 9.21 -8.13
C ILE A 26 0.01 9.87 -8.28
N ARG A 27 0.17 11.12 -7.82
CA ARG A 27 1.37 11.94 -8.09
C ARG A 27 1.96 12.63 -6.88
N CYS A 28 1.34 12.48 -5.71
CA CYS A 28 1.70 13.23 -4.52
C CYS A 28 2.23 12.32 -3.41
N VAL A 29 3.15 12.85 -2.63
CA VAL A 29 3.61 12.29 -1.36
C VAL A 29 3.09 13.20 -0.24
N PRO A 30 2.44 12.66 0.79
CA PRO A 30 2.23 11.23 1.11
C PRO A 30 1.24 10.53 0.19
N ILE A 31 1.45 9.22 -0.03
CA ILE A 31 0.57 8.39 -0.85
C ILE A 31 -0.66 8.01 -0.05
N SER A 32 -1.84 8.37 -0.56
CA SER A 32 -3.12 8.16 0.13
C SER A 32 -3.84 6.91 -0.34
N GLY A 33 -4.06 5.96 0.58
CA GLY A 33 -4.90 4.79 0.34
C GLY A 33 -6.34 5.18 0.02
N PHE A 34 -6.86 6.22 0.66
CA PHE A 34 -8.19 6.76 0.35
C PHE A 34 -8.31 7.23 -1.10
N GLU A 35 -7.31 7.95 -1.60
CA GLU A 35 -7.28 8.39 -2.99
C GLU A 35 -7.24 7.21 -3.95
N ILE A 36 -6.38 6.21 -3.69
CA ILE A 36 -6.29 4.99 -4.49
C ILE A 36 -7.64 4.28 -4.53
N ALA A 37 -8.23 3.99 -3.36
CA ALA A 37 -9.49 3.25 -3.26
C ALA A 37 -10.65 3.97 -3.97
N LEU A 38 -10.77 5.29 -3.78
CA LEU A 38 -11.81 6.09 -4.43
C LEU A 38 -11.64 6.11 -5.96
N LYS A 39 -10.42 6.26 -6.46
CA LYS A 39 -10.12 6.24 -7.89
C LYS A 39 -10.29 4.83 -8.52
N LEU A 40 -10.19 3.77 -7.74
CA LEU A 40 -10.56 2.41 -8.13
C LEU A 40 -12.10 2.22 -8.21
N GLY A 41 -12.89 3.19 -7.76
CA GLY A 41 -14.34 3.08 -7.67
C GLY A 41 -14.82 2.25 -6.47
N ALA A 42 -13.98 2.04 -5.47
CA ALA A 42 -14.37 1.35 -4.25
C ALA A 42 -15.14 2.29 -3.30
N THR A 43 -16.09 1.72 -2.56
CA THR A 43 -16.77 2.40 -1.45
C THR A 43 -15.98 2.16 -0.16
N ILE A 44 -15.58 3.23 0.52
CA ILE A 44 -14.81 3.15 1.78
C ILE A 44 -15.77 3.33 2.95
N VAL A 45 -15.79 2.37 3.88
CA VAL A 45 -16.79 2.27 4.94
C VAL A 45 -16.10 2.13 6.30
N PRO A 46 -16.15 3.17 7.18
CA PRO A 46 -15.61 3.03 8.52
C PRO A 46 -16.50 2.14 9.38
N TYR A 47 -15.89 1.37 10.28
CA TYR A 47 -16.61 0.49 11.20
C TYR A 47 -17.58 1.27 12.10
N SER A 48 -17.22 2.50 12.50
CA SER A 48 -18.08 3.37 13.33
C SER A 48 -19.41 3.74 12.66
N SER A 49 -19.50 3.64 11.31
CA SER A 49 -20.75 3.92 10.58
C SER A 49 -21.81 2.82 10.72
N LYS A 50 -21.49 1.72 11.39
CA LYS A 50 -22.38 0.55 11.55
C LYS A 50 -22.93 0.45 12.97
N SER A 51 -24.00 -0.35 13.12
CA SER A 51 -24.51 -0.67 14.45
C SER A 51 -23.45 -1.38 15.30
N GLU A 52 -23.56 -1.27 16.63
CA GLU A 52 -22.59 -1.89 17.55
C GLU A 52 -22.48 -3.41 17.33
N GLU A 53 -23.59 -4.09 17.07
CA GLU A 53 -23.61 -5.51 16.76
C GLU A 53 -22.83 -5.83 15.46
N THR A 54 -23.08 -5.09 14.38
CA THR A 54 -22.37 -5.24 13.10
C THR A 54 -20.88 -4.94 13.27
N ARG A 55 -20.55 -3.90 14.02
CA ARG A 55 -19.16 -3.54 14.31
C ARG A 55 -18.41 -4.66 15.03
N ARG A 56 -19.05 -5.31 16.02
CA ARG A 56 -18.46 -6.47 16.71
C ARG A 56 -18.17 -7.62 15.75
N LEU A 57 -19.08 -7.91 14.83
CA LEU A 57 -18.85 -8.94 13.79
C LEU A 57 -17.70 -8.56 12.86
N MET A 58 -17.62 -7.31 12.42
CA MET A 58 -16.51 -6.81 11.60
C MET A 58 -15.16 -6.93 12.32
N MET A 59 -15.10 -6.65 13.62
CA MET A 59 -13.90 -6.79 14.44
C MET A 59 -13.47 -8.25 14.63
N ILE A 60 -14.39 -9.20 14.54
CA ILE A 60 -14.08 -10.65 14.55
C ILE A 60 -13.50 -11.06 13.20
N GLU A 61 -14.03 -10.53 12.11
CA GLU A 61 -13.53 -10.77 10.76
C GLU A 61 -12.11 -10.23 10.57
N SER A 62 -11.92 -8.95 10.88
CA SER A 62 -10.61 -8.30 10.86
C SER A 62 -10.53 -7.17 11.88
N GLU A 63 -9.41 -7.09 12.60
CA GLU A 63 -9.15 -5.99 13.52
C GLU A 63 -8.87 -4.66 12.81
N ASP A 64 -8.34 -4.70 11.58
CA ASP A 64 -7.89 -3.53 10.84
C ASP A 64 -8.82 -3.14 9.69
N GLY A 65 -9.23 -4.11 8.87
CA GLY A 65 -10.09 -3.89 7.71
C GLY A 65 -10.19 -5.12 6.84
N PHE A 66 -11.13 -5.12 5.94
CA PHE A 66 -11.34 -6.17 4.94
C PHE A 66 -12.09 -5.64 3.73
N THR A 67 -12.00 -6.37 2.64
CA THR A 67 -12.65 -6.04 1.37
C THR A 67 -13.79 -7.01 1.07
N ALA A 68 -14.92 -6.51 0.61
CA ALA A 68 -16.02 -7.33 0.13
C ALA A 68 -16.62 -6.75 -1.17
N LYS A 69 -17.05 -7.62 -2.07
CA LYS A 69 -17.73 -7.21 -3.31
C LYS A 69 -19.23 -7.43 -3.19
N LYS A 70 -20.02 -6.34 -3.35
CA LYS A 70 -21.47 -6.39 -3.31
C LYS A 70 -22.05 -5.69 -4.55
N ASN A 71 -22.92 -6.41 -5.28
CA ASN A 71 -23.54 -5.89 -6.50
C ASN A 71 -22.53 -5.34 -7.53
N GLY A 72 -21.37 -6.00 -7.65
CA GLY A 72 -20.32 -5.57 -8.59
C GLY A 72 -19.42 -4.44 -8.06
N ILE A 73 -19.75 -3.81 -6.94
CA ILE A 73 -18.98 -2.70 -6.34
C ILE A 73 -18.12 -3.25 -5.20
N TRP A 74 -16.85 -2.86 -5.17
CA TRP A 74 -15.94 -3.15 -4.07
C TRP A 74 -16.21 -2.23 -2.88
N HIS A 75 -16.23 -2.80 -1.69
CA HIS A 75 -16.34 -2.09 -0.42
C HIS A 75 -15.11 -2.42 0.41
N ILE A 76 -14.39 -1.39 0.84
CA ILE A 76 -13.29 -1.50 1.79
C ILE A 76 -13.81 -1.05 3.15
N PHE A 77 -13.93 -1.99 4.07
CA PHE A 77 -14.30 -1.74 5.46
C PHE A 77 -13.03 -1.56 6.27
N TYR A 78 -12.97 -0.55 7.14
CA TYR A 78 -11.78 -0.27 7.94
C TYR A 78 -12.14 0.15 9.36
N ASN A 79 -11.25 -0.16 10.28
CA ASN A 79 -11.37 0.23 11.67
C ASN A 79 -10.83 1.66 11.86
N ASP A 80 -11.74 2.60 12.00
CA ASP A 80 -11.46 4.03 12.17
C ASP A 80 -11.04 4.44 13.59
N ASP A 81 -10.96 3.49 14.54
CA ASP A 81 -10.35 3.71 15.87
C ASP A 81 -8.81 3.63 15.84
N LYS A 82 -8.22 3.21 14.72
CA LYS A 82 -6.76 3.14 14.57
C LYS A 82 -6.18 4.52 14.21
N ASN A 83 -4.86 4.69 14.38
CA ASN A 83 -4.20 5.90 13.90
C ASN A 83 -4.18 5.96 12.35
N TYR A 84 -4.07 7.18 11.81
CA TYR A 84 -4.12 7.44 10.37
C TYR A 84 -3.15 6.58 9.57
N GLY A 85 -1.88 6.49 9.97
CA GLY A 85 -0.87 5.72 9.24
C GLY A 85 -1.23 4.23 9.12
N ARG A 86 -1.86 3.64 10.16
CA ARG A 86 -2.35 2.26 10.13
C ARG A 86 -3.57 2.13 9.22
N ILE A 87 -4.51 3.06 9.32
CA ILE A 87 -5.70 3.11 8.44
C ILE A 87 -5.27 3.23 6.98
N ASN A 88 -4.37 4.16 6.66
CA ASN A 88 -3.88 4.37 5.31
C ASN A 88 -3.22 3.11 4.73
N ASN A 89 -2.36 2.46 5.52
CA ASN A 89 -1.73 1.20 5.12
C ASN A 89 -2.76 0.08 4.91
N THR A 90 -3.76 -0.03 5.79
CA THR A 90 -4.87 -1.00 5.64
C THR A 90 -5.62 -0.77 4.33
N ILE A 91 -6.01 0.47 4.02
CA ILE A 91 -6.74 0.77 2.80
C ILE A 91 -5.90 0.49 1.54
N ILE A 92 -4.58 0.75 1.57
CA ILE A 92 -3.68 0.38 0.47
C ILE A 92 -3.58 -1.15 0.34
N HIS A 93 -3.51 -1.88 1.46
CA HIS A 93 -3.49 -3.34 1.48
C HIS A 93 -4.77 -3.93 0.86
N GLU A 94 -5.93 -3.45 1.28
CA GLU A 94 -7.23 -3.86 0.75
C GLU A 94 -7.39 -3.49 -0.73
N SER A 95 -6.89 -2.32 -1.13
CA SER A 95 -6.80 -1.94 -2.56
C SER A 95 -5.88 -2.89 -3.33
N GLY A 96 -4.82 -3.39 -2.70
CA GLY A 96 -3.94 -4.41 -3.27
C GLY A 96 -4.68 -5.69 -3.62
N HIS A 97 -5.57 -6.19 -2.76
CA HIS A 97 -6.42 -7.34 -3.07
C HIS A 97 -7.29 -7.10 -4.31
N ILE A 98 -7.86 -5.92 -4.45
CA ILE A 98 -8.69 -5.54 -5.61
C ILE A 98 -7.83 -5.49 -6.88
N ILE A 99 -6.68 -4.81 -6.83
CA ILE A 99 -5.79 -4.58 -7.97
C ILE A 99 -5.16 -5.89 -8.47
N LEU A 100 -4.75 -6.76 -7.54
CA LEU A 100 -4.18 -8.06 -7.85
C LEU A 100 -5.24 -9.12 -8.18
N ASN A 101 -6.53 -8.71 -8.15
CA ASN A 101 -7.69 -9.55 -8.48
C ASN A 101 -7.76 -10.84 -7.65
N HIS A 102 -7.50 -10.72 -6.34
CA HIS A 102 -7.67 -11.85 -5.43
C HIS A 102 -9.15 -12.18 -5.27
N THR A 103 -9.53 -13.42 -5.57
CA THR A 103 -10.92 -13.90 -5.50
C THR A 103 -11.15 -14.80 -4.27
N GLU A 104 -10.07 -15.30 -3.69
CA GLU A 104 -10.09 -16.21 -2.55
C GLU A 104 -9.02 -15.79 -1.54
N GLU A 105 -9.30 -16.02 -0.26
CA GLU A 105 -8.33 -15.87 0.80
C GLU A 105 -7.28 -16.98 0.73
N SER A 106 -6.02 -16.62 0.72
CA SER A 106 -4.90 -17.55 0.75
C SER A 106 -3.65 -16.87 1.34
N GLU A 107 -2.73 -17.67 1.87
CA GLU A 107 -1.44 -17.15 2.34
C GLU A 107 -0.67 -16.42 1.23
N LEU A 108 -0.82 -16.86 -0.02
CA LEU A 108 -0.22 -16.20 -1.18
C LEU A 108 -0.86 -14.82 -1.41
N ALA A 109 -2.20 -14.75 -1.47
CA ALA A 109 -2.93 -13.49 -1.69
C ALA A 109 -2.58 -12.46 -0.60
N GLU A 110 -2.54 -12.90 0.65
CA GLU A 110 -2.13 -12.08 1.79
C GLU A 110 -0.68 -11.59 1.68
N ALA A 111 0.25 -12.46 1.28
CA ALA A 111 1.65 -12.07 1.09
C ALA A 111 1.82 -11.05 -0.04
N GLU A 112 1.08 -11.22 -1.13
CA GLU A 112 1.08 -10.30 -2.28
C GLU A 112 0.49 -8.94 -1.91
N ALA A 113 -0.66 -8.88 -1.27
CA ALA A 113 -1.29 -7.63 -0.83
C ALA A 113 -0.43 -6.89 0.21
N LYS A 114 0.20 -7.61 1.14
CA LYS A 114 1.18 -7.05 2.08
C LYS A 114 2.39 -6.47 1.38
N PHE A 115 2.93 -7.16 0.38
CA PHE A 115 4.07 -6.65 -0.38
C PHE A 115 3.67 -5.43 -1.23
N PHE A 116 2.50 -5.49 -1.89
CA PHE A 116 1.94 -4.36 -2.62
C PHE A 116 1.85 -3.11 -1.72
N ALA A 117 1.22 -3.21 -0.56
CA ALA A 117 1.07 -2.09 0.36
C ALA A 117 2.42 -1.54 0.84
N LYS A 118 3.36 -2.40 1.23
CA LYS A 118 4.70 -2.00 1.69
C LYS A 118 5.48 -1.26 0.62
N TYR A 119 5.40 -1.69 -0.64
CA TYR A 119 6.08 -1.02 -1.73
C TYR A 119 5.36 0.27 -2.13
N ALA A 120 4.02 0.23 -2.21
CA ALA A 120 3.22 1.38 -2.63
C ALA A 120 3.33 2.57 -1.68
N ILE A 121 3.38 2.32 -0.35
CA ILE A 121 3.31 3.41 0.64
C ILE A 121 4.56 4.30 0.66
N ALA A 122 5.74 3.74 0.39
CA ALA A 122 7.01 4.47 0.35
C ALA A 122 8.02 3.76 -0.57
N PRO A 123 7.90 3.90 -1.90
CA PRO A 123 8.79 3.28 -2.86
C PRO A 123 10.25 3.70 -2.67
N PRO A 124 11.23 2.79 -2.72
CA PRO A 124 12.65 3.10 -2.51
C PRO A 124 13.20 4.19 -3.42
N ALA A 125 12.79 4.21 -4.69
CA ALA A 125 13.23 5.22 -5.64
C ALA A 125 12.77 6.63 -5.22
N LEU A 126 11.56 6.79 -4.66
CA LEU A 126 11.10 8.08 -4.13
C LEU A 126 11.83 8.47 -2.85
N ILE A 127 12.13 7.51 -1.95
CA ILE A 127 12.96 7.77 -0.76
C ILE A 127 14.33 8.29 -1.18
N HIS A 128 14.90 7.71 -2.24
CA HIS A 128 16.21 8.11 -2.78
C HIS A 128 16.20 9.53 -3.36
N GLU A 129 15.26 9.82 -4.26
CA GLU A 129 15.16 11.13 -4.91
C GLU A 129 14.83 12.26 -3.93
N LEU A 130 14.00 11.97 -2.91
CA LEU A 130 13.73 12.90 -1.81
C LEU A 130 14.94 13.08 -0.86
N GLY A 131 16.01 12.30 -1.04
CA GLY A 131 17.23 12.39 -0.26
C GLY A 131 17.08 12.03 1.22
N LEU A 132 16.07 11.21 1.59
CA LEU A 132 15.77 10.86 2.98
C LEU A 132 16.86 9.95 3.56
N LYS A 133 17.32 10.24 4.78
CA LYS A 133 18.51 9.62 5.37
C LYS A 133 18.23 8.62 6.49
N ASN A 134 17.00 8.60 7.00
CA ASN A 134 16.62 7.74 8.12
C ASN A 134 15.10 7.49 8.16
N ALA A 135 14.67 6.55 9.00
CA ALA A 135 13.28 6.18 9.15
C ALA A 135 12.38 7.34 9.65
N LEU A 136 12.92 8.27 10.46
CA LEU A 136 12.14 9.40 10.95
C LEU A 136 11.79 10.38 9.82
N GLU A 137 12.70 10.59 8.88
CA GLU A 137 12.43 11.42 7.69
C GLU A 137 11.39 10.75 6.78
N VAL A 138 11.44 9.41 6.62
CA VAL A 138 10.40 8.64 5.92
C VAL A 138 9.05 8.76 6.61
N TYR A 139 9.01 8.59 7.94
CA TYR A 139 7.82 8.79 8.77
C TYR A 139 7.16 10.15 8.50
N ASN A 140 7.96 11.23 8.58
CA ASN A 140 7.46 12.59 8.40
C ASN A 140 7.02 12.89 6.94
N ARG A 141 7.77 12.38 5.96
CA ARG A 141 7.51 12.71 4.55
C ARG A 141 6.36 11.91 3.96
N PHE A 142 6.22 10.64 4.34
CA PHE A 142 5.20 9.74 3.80
C PHE A 142 3.97 9.59 4.71
N ASP A 143 3.96 10.24 5.89
CA ASP A 143 2.86 10.18 6.87
C ASP A 143 2.42 8.74 7.21
N VAL A 144 3.40 7.90 7.47
CA VAL A 144 3.23 6.49 7.80
C VAL A 144 3.48 6.24 9.28
N SER A 145 3.18 5.04 9.81
CA SER A 145 3.60 4.70 11.18
C SER A 145 5.13 4.61 11.27
N LEU A 146 5.69 4.83 12.47
CA LEU A 146 7.14 4.72 12.69
C LEU A 146 7.66 3.31 12.37
N GLU A 147 6.85 2.28 12.63
CA GLU A 147 7.15 0.90 12.27
C GLU A 147 7.21 0.72 10.75
N ALA A 148 6.21 1.22 10.02
CA ALA A 148 6.20 1.17 8.55
C ALA A 148 7.37 1.95 7.95
N ALA A 149 7.70 3.12 8.50
CA ALA A 149 8.87 3.90 8.09
C ALA A 149 10.18 3.14 8.30
N GLY A 150 10.32 2.43 9.43
CA GLY A 150 11.46 1.57 9.72
C GLY A 150 11.63 0.44 8.69
N TYR A 151 10.53 -0.23 8.33
CA TYR A 151 10.54 -1.25 7.28
C TYR A 151 10.87 -0.69 5.91
N SER A 152 10.26 0.44 5.52
CA SER A 152 10.50 1.08 4.23
C SER A 152 11.94 1.56 4.10
N PHE A 153 12.50 2.16 5.14
CA PHE A 153 13.89 2.59 5.13
C PHE A 153 14.88 1.42 5.11
N SER A 154 14.60 0.33 5.85
CA SER A 154 15.41 -0.90 5.80
C SER A 154 15.35 -1.54 4.40
N TYR A 155 14.19 -1.51 3.75
CA TYR A 155 14.03 -2.00 2.39
C TYR A 155 14.79 -1.11 1.39
N TYR A 156 14.74 0.20 1.55
CA TYR A 156 15.53 1.16 0.77
C TYR A 156 17.04 0.92 0.91
N CYS A 157 17.54 0.65 2.12
CA CYS A 157 18.96 0.30 2.33
C CYS A 157 19.36 -0.98 1.56
N LYS A 158 18.48 -1.99 1.53
CA LYS A 158 18.70 -3.20 0.72
C LYS A 158 18.67 -2.90 -0.77
N TRP A 159 17.75 -2.06 -1.21
CA TRP A 159 17.67 -1.60 -2.59
C TRP A 159 18.94 -0.88 -3.02
N LEU A 160 19.53 -0.02 -2.18
CA LEU A 160 20.83 0.62 -2.43
C LEU A 160 21.99 -0.38 -2.53
N THR A 161 21.95 -1.45 -1.73
CA THR A 161 23.07 -2.42 -1.61
C THR A 161 23.02 -3.48 -2.70
N TYR A 162 21.84 -3.99 -3.02
CA TYR A 162 21.62 -5.15 -3.86
C TYR A 162 20.79 -4.86 -5.13
N GLY A 163 20.29 -3.64 -5.28
CA GLY A 163 19.53 -3.21 -6.45
C GLY A 163 20.42 -3.04 -7.69
N ASN A 164 19.80 -2.77 -8.82
CA ASN A 164 20.51 -2.44 -10.03
C ASN A 164 21.26 -1.11 -9.88
N LYS A 165 22.36 -0.94 -10.63
CA LYS A 165 23.10 0.34 -10.65
C LYS A 165 22.27 1.48 -11.23
N ASP A 166 21.38 1.14 -12.18
CA ASP A 166 20.50 2.07 -12.85
C ASP A 166 19.03 1.76 -12.44
N TYR A 167 18.18 2.77 -12.49
CA TYR A 167 16.75 2.59 -12.28
C TYR A 167 16.17 1.63 -13.31
N THR A 168 15.25 0.77 -12.85
CA THR A 168 14.42 -0.06 -13.73
C THR A 168 13.45 0.81 -14.53
N ASN A 169 12.88 0.26 -15.61
CA ASN A 169 11.92 1.01 -16.44
C ASN A 169 10.70 1.48 -15.64
N TYR A 170 10.19 0.68 -14.70
CA TYR A 170 9.06 1.10 -13.88
C TYR A 170 9.46 2.16 -12.84
N GLU A 171 10.69 2.14 -12.31
CA GLU A 171 11.19 3.19 -11.40
C GLU A 171 11.36 4.52 -12.14
N ILE A 172 11.87 4.52 -13.37
CA ILE A 172 11.94 5.73 -14.20
C ILE A 172 10.54 6.32 -14.41
N ARG A 173 9.54 5.50 -14.72
CA ARG A 173 8.15 5.95 -14.88
C ARG A 173 7.58 6.51 -13.56
N LEU A 174 7.86 5.85 -12.45
CA LEU A 174 7.47 6.32 -11.12
C LEU A 174 8.04 7.70 -10.84
N LEU A 175 9.34 7.91 -11.06
CA LEU A 175 10.00 9.21 -10.84
C LEU A 175 9.46 10.30 -11.77
N GLN A 176 9.17 9.97 -13.02
CA GLN A 176 8.52 10.91 -13.95
C GLN A 176 7.13 11.32 -13.47
N LEU A 177 6.37 10.38 -12.91
CA LEU A 177 5.02 10.62 -12.40
C LEU A 177 5.05 11.54 -11.16
N PHE A 178 6.05 11.39 -10.30
CA PHE A 178 6.20 12.13 -9.04
C PHE A 178 7.16 13.33 -9.12
N LYS A 179 7.59 13.73 -10.31
CA LYS A 179 8.63 14.78 -10.50
C LYS A 179 8.32 16.13 -9.82
N GLU A 180 7.06 16.43 -9.55
CA GLU A 180 6.65 17.66 -8.85
C GLU A 180 6.61 17.46 -7.32
N ALA A 181 6.73 16.23 -6.83
CA ALA A 181 6.72 15.88 -5.40
C ALA A 181 8.13 15.64 -4.84
N VAL A 182 9.13 15.43 -5.70
CA VAL A 182 10.55 15.15 -5.37
C VAL A 182 11.45 16.35 -5.63
#